data_09fd8eed32ac7adabcb56b82c3af15eb
#
_entry.id   09fd8eed32ac7adabcb56b82c3af15eb
#
_cell.length_a   1.000
_cell.length_b   1.000
_cell.length_c   1.000
_cell.angle_alpha   90.00
_cell.angle_beta   90.00
_cell.angle_gamma   90.00
#
_symmetry.space_group_name_H-M   'P 1'
#
loop_
_entity.id
_entity.type
_entity.pdbx_description
1 polymer ?
#
loop_
_entity_poly.entity_id
_entity_poly.type
_entity_poly.pdbx_seq_one_letter_code
_entity_poly.pdbx_strand_id
1 'polypeptide(L)'
;VTATVSDAEAAALAAVDEAAAAQTLLDLLAVPSVTGSAAESELQHVLARHLERLDLDVDLWSMNLHELRGDPDYPGAEAARDEAWGLVGVTPGDGPTLVLQGHADVVPPGDRARWAGDPFVPRVAGDVVYGRGACDMKAGLVAVLAALAAIRSAGVKLRGRLAAHFVVSEEDGGLGAFGTLRRGHRGDACIITEPTSGTLMTANAGALTFRIEVPGQATHGSTRYAGVSAIDSYLPLHRALAALEAARNADSPPLMAAYPIPYPLSVGTVHAGDWASSVPDLLVAEGRLGVRLDEDPADARAALENCVAEACAADPWLRDHPATVTWPGGQFASGRMPDGHPLAAIVGRAHADVTGDRPPREQGAPYGSDLRLYAAQGIPTLQYGPGEVR
;
A
#
# COMPACT_ATOMS: atom_id res chain seq x y z
N VAL A 1 -29.18 -17.13 -13.18
CA VAL A 1 -28.54 -18.26 -13.86
C VAL A 1 -27.28 -18.50 -13.05
N THR A 2 -27.25 -19.54 -12.23
CA THR A 2 -26.01 -20.04 -11.59
C THR A 2 -25.11 -20.53 -12.71
N ALA A 3 -24.05 -19.79 -13.01
CA ALA A 3 -22.99 -20.28 -13.88
C ALA A 3 -22.32 -21.43 -13.11
N THR A 4 -22.53 -22.65 -13.55
CA THR A 4 -21.81 -23.81 -13.05
C THR A 4 -20.34 -23.66 -13.43
N VAL A 5 -19.43 -23.91 -12.48
CA VAL A 5 -17.98 -24.04 -12.74
C VAL A 5 -17.79 -24.97 -13.94
N SER A 6 -17.06 -24.51 -14.95
CA SER A 6 -16.77 -25.30 -16.14
C SER A 6 -15.81 -26.45 -15.81
N ASP A 7 -15.79 -27.49 -16.66
CA ASP A 7 -14.85 -28.63 -16.47
C ASP A 7 -13.38 -28.18 -16.38
N ALA A 8 -12.99 -27.13 -17.12
CA ALA A 8 -11.64 -26.58 -17.08
C ALA A 8 -11.35 -25.86 -15.75
N GLU A 9 -12.31 -25.09 -15.23
CA GLU A 9 -12.20 -24.45 -13.93
C GLU A 9 -12.18 -25.48 -12.80
N ALA A 10 -13.04 -26.50 -12.87
CA ALA A 10 -13.05 -27.60 -11.90
C ALA A 10 -11.72 -28.38 -11.90
N ALA A 11 -11.13 -28.61 -13.06
CA ALA A 11 -9.83 -29.26 -13.19
C ALA A 11 -8.70 -28.41 -12.59
N ALA A 12 -8.71 -27.07 -12.81
CA ALA A 12 -7.75 -26.18 -12.22
C ALA A 12 -7.88 -26.11 -10.70
N LEU A 13 -9.12 -26.00 -10.18
CA LEU A 13 -9.37 -26.02 -8.73
C LEU A 13 -8.89 -27.31 -8.07
N ALA A 14 -9.15 -28.47 -8.70
CA ALA A 14 -8.70 -29.76 -8.21
C ALA A 14 -7.16 -29.94 -8.26
N ALA A 15 -6.46 -29.16 -9.06
CA ALA A 15 -5.01 -29.17 -9.22
C ALA A 15 -4.28 -28.23 -8.24
N VAL A 16 -4.99 -27.51 -7.38
CA VAL A 16 -4.37 -26.65 -6.36
C VAL A 16 -3.69 -27.55 -5.31
N ASP A 17 -2.39 -27.34 -5.12
CA ASP A 17 -1.60 -28.00 -4.08
C ASP A 17 -1.43 -27.08 -2.88
N GLU A 18 -2.31 -27.20 -1.90
CA GLU A 18 -2.31 -26.39 -0.68
C GLU A 18 -1.05 -26.61 0.15
N ALA A 19 -0.51 -27.85 0.18
CA ALA A 19 0.70 -28.14 0.94
C ALA A 19 1.93 -27.45 0.33
N ALA A 20 2.07 -27.49 -1.01
CA ALA A 20 3.12 -26.80 -1.71
C ALA A 20 2.98 -25.26 -1.57
N ALA A 21 1.76 -24.74 -1.61
CA ALA A 21 1.49 -23.33 -1.37
C ALA A 21 1.89 -22.90 0.04
N ALA A 22 1.50 -23.66 1.06
CA ALA A 22 1.87 -23.39 2.46
C ALA A 22 3.40 -23.42 2.64
N GLN A 23 4.10 -24.41 2.08
CA GLN A 23 5.56 -24.48 2.16
C GLN A 23 6.22 -23.28 1.46
N THR A 24 5.73 -22.90 0.26
CA THR A 24 6.22 -21.73 -0.46
C THR A 24 6.06 -20.47 0.39
N LEU A 25 4.93 -20.30 1.09
CA LEU A 25 4.72 -19.16 1.99
C LEU A 25 5.78 -19.13 3.10
N LEU A 26 6.05 -20.27 3.75
CA LEU A 26 7.06 -20.35 4.79
C LEU A 26 8.45 -19.99 4.27
N ASP A 27 8.81 -20.47 3.07
CA ASP A 27 10.10 -20.17 2.44
C ASP A 27 10.23 -18.66 2.10
N LEU A 28 9.18 -18.02 1.56
CA LEU A 28 9.19 -16.60 1.27
C LEU A 28 9.23 -15.73 2.54
N LEU A 29 8.58 -16.18 3.63
CA LEU A 29 8.59 -15.46 4.91
C LEU A 29 9.97 -15.47 5.58
N ALA A 30 10.78 -16.49 5.32
CA ALA A 30 12.14 -16.57 5.83
C ALA A 30 13.09 -15.53 5.20
N VAL A 31 12.73 -14.93 4.07
CA VAL A 31 13.48 -13.83 3.46
C VAL A 31 13.02 -12.50 4.09
N PRO A 32 13.89 -11.77 4.83
CA PRO A 32 13.52 -10.55 5.53
C PRO A 32 13.50 -9.33 4.58
N SER A 33 12.63 -9.36 3.58
CA SER A 33 12.52 -8.39 2.48
C SER A 33 11.94 -7.04 2.95
N VAL A 34 12.55 -6.46 3.99
CA VAL A 34 12.16 -5.12 4.45
C VAL A 34 12.40 -4.11 3.33
N THR A 35 11.41 -3.24 3.12
CA THR A 35 11.42 -2.21 2.08
C THR A 35 12.78 -1.47 2.04
N GLY A 36 13.39 -1.39 0.85
CA GLY A 36 14.70 -0.77 0.62
C GLY A 36 15.91 -1.62 0.99
N SER A 37 15.75 -2.81 1.57
CA SER A 37 16.87 -3.69 1.92
C SER A 37 17.36 -4.55 0.75
N ALA A 38 18.60 -5.06 0.83
CA ALA A 38 19.13 -6.02 -0.13
C ALA A 38 18.29 -7.33 -0.19
N ALA A 39 17.65 -7.71 0.91
CA ALA A 39 16.78 -8.88 0.97
C ALA A 39 15.49 -8.71 0.14
N GLU A 40 15.03 -7.49 -0.09
CA GLU A 40 13.96 -7.19 -1.04
C GLU A 40 14.36 -7.59 -2.46
N SER A 41 15.59 -7.22 -2.89
CA SER A 41 16.17 -7.63 -4.17
C SER A 41 16.38 -9.16 -4.25
N GLU A 42 16.87 -9.78 -3.17
CA GLU A 42 17.02 -11.22 -3.09
C GLU A 42 15.69 -11.95 -3.32
N LEU A 43 14.61 -11.47 -2.70
CA LEU A 43 13.28 -12.06 -2.86
C LEU A 43 12.78 -11.99 -4.31
N GLN A 44 13.07 -10.91 -5.05
CA GLN A 44 12.74 -10.83 -6.48
C GLN A 44 13.42 -11.93 -7.30
N HIS A 45 14.69 -12.23 -7.00
CA HIS A 45 15.39 -13.34 -7.66
C HIS A 45 14.85 -14.72 -7.26
N VAL A 46 14.36 -14.87 -6.02
CA VAL A 46 13.65 -16.09 -5.60
C VAL A 46 12.36 -16.26 -6.37
N LEU A 47 11.54 -15.22 -6.44
CA LEU A 47 10.27 -15.22 -7.16
C LEU A 47 10.44 -15.45 -8.66
N ALA A 48 11.48 -14.88 -9.28
CA ALA A 48 11.80 -15.13 -10.68
C ALA A 48 12.00 -16.64 -10.97
N ARG A 49 12.75 -17.34 -10.10
CA ARG A 49 12.93 -18.78 -10.23
C ARG A 49 11.62 -19.58 -10.09
N HIS A 50 10.65 -19.09 -9.30
CA HIS A 50 9.32 -19.72 -9.24
C HIS A 50 8.56 -19.54 -10.56
N LEU A 51 8.60 -18.35 -11.16
CA LEU A 51 7.94 -18.07 -12.44
C LEU A 51 8.59 -18.84 -13.61
N GLU A 52 9.92 -18.94 -13.63
CA GLU A 52 10.66 -19.75 -14.61
C GLU A 52 10.28 -21.23 -14.56
N ARG A 53 10.13 -21.81 -13.35
CA ARG A 53 9.69 -23.21 -13.18
C ARG A 53 8.26 -23.45 -13.67
N LEU A 54 7.47 -22.40 -13.79
CA LEU A 54 6.10 -22.44 -14.31
C LEU A 54 6.05 -22.20 -15.84
N ASP A 55 7.22 -22.12 -16.52
CA ASP A 55 7.39 -21.87 -17.94
C ASP A 55 6.78 -20.52 -18.40
N LEU A 56 6.83 -19.50 -17.55
CA LEU A 56 6.49 -18.14 -17.94
C LEU A 56 7.67 -17.48 -18.66
N ASP A 57 7.35 -16.55 -19.58
CA ASP A 57 8.33 -15.60 -20.10
C ASP A 57 8.64 -14.57 -19.01
N VAL A 58 9.85 -14.60 -18.46
CA VAL A 58 10.26 -13.85 -17.27
C VAL A 58 11.17 -12.70 -17.68
N ASP A 59 10.75 -11.47 -17.35
CA ASP A 59 11.57 -10.26 -17.38
C ASP A 59 11.94 -9.89 -15.93
N LEU A 60 13.20 -10.08 -15.57
CA LEU A 60 13.82 -9.67 -14.32
C LEU A 60 14.90 -8.64 -14.63
N TRP A 61 14.75 -7.41 -14.15
CA TRP A 61 15.67 -6.31 -14.49
C TRP A 61 16.01 -5.43 -13.30
N SER A 62 17.22 -4.86 -13.31
CA SER A 62 17.60 -3.79 -12.40
C SER A 62 16.95 -2.48 -12.86
N MET A 63 16.26 -1.78 -11.94
CA MET A 63 15.63 -0.50 -12.21
C MET A 63 16.67 0.63 -12.19
N ASN A 64 16.57 1.57 -13.12
CA ASN A 64 17.38 2.79 -13.10
C ASN A 64 16.75 3.81 -12.13
N LEU A 65 17.17 3.76 -10.87
CA LEU A 65 16.63 4.62 -9.80
C LEU A 65 16.81 6.12 -10.09
N HIS A 66 17.91 6.51 -10.76
CA HIS A 66 18.14 7.91 -11.11
C HIS A 66 17.12 8.42 -12.12
N GLU A 67 16.86 7.63 -13.15
CA GLU A 67 15.86 7.96 -14.18
C GLU A 67 14.45 8.00 -13.60
N LEU A 68 14.06 6.99 -12.81
CA LEU A 68 12.73 6.92 -12.19
C LEU A 68 12.49 8.07 -11.22
N ARG A 69 13.48 8.45 -10.41
CA ARG A 69 13.38 9.60 -9.48
C ARG A 69 13.31 10.94 -10.21
N GLY A 70 13.82 11.04 -11.44
CA GLY A 70 13.73 12.22 -12.29
C GLY A 70 12.42 12.35 -13.06
N ASP A 71 11.57 11.33 -13.06
CA ASP A 71 10.26 11.35 -13.73
C ASP A 71 9.30 12.26 -12.93
N PRO A 72 8.57 13.20 -13.60
CA PRO A 72 7.63 14.10 -12.92
C PRO A 72 6.48 13.38 -12.20
N ASP A 73 6.14 12.16 -12.63
CA ASP A 73 5.10 11.35 -12.01
C ASP A 73 5.65 10.37 -10.95
N TYR A 74 6.91 10.53 -10.55
CA TYR A 74 7.53 9.65 -9.54
C TYR A 74 6.73 9.66 -8.22
N PRO A 75 6.32 8.49 -7.70
CA PRO A 75 5.40 8.41 -6.56
C PRO A 75 6.04 8.71 -5.20
N GLY A 76 7.34 9.04 -5.17
CA GLY A 76 8.10 9.20 -3.92
C GLY A 76 8.57 7.85 -3.36
N ALA A 77 9.35 7.93 -2.29
CA ALA A 77 9.78 6.79 -1.47
C ALA A 77 10.18 7.27 -0.08
N GLU A 78 10.00 6.46 0.95
CA GLU A 78 10.42 6.74 2.33
C GLU A 78 11.72 6.03 2.67
N ALA A 79 11.91 4.80 2.20
CA ALA A 79 13.11 4.03 2.46
C ALA A 79 14.25 4.42 1.50
N ALA A 80 15.45 4.61 2.06
CA ALA A 80 16.65 4.72 1.26
C ALA A 80 16.97 3.38 0.60
N ARG A 81 17.37 3.41 -0.68
CA ARG A 81 17.76 2.21 -1.42
C ARG A 81 18.85 2.53 -2.46
N ASP A 82 19.75 1.59 -2.64
CA ASP A 82 20.81 1.67 -3.65
C ASP A 82 20.44 0.90 -4.92
N GLU A 83 19.53 -0.06 -4.81
CA GLU A 83 19.02 -0.87 -5.92
C GLU A 83 17.52 -1.17 -5.78
N ALA A 84 16.90 -1.52 -6.88
CA ALA A 84 15.56 -2.11 -6.96
C ALA A 84 15.48 -3.01 -8.19
N TRP A 85 14.73 -4.11 -8.08
CA TRP A 85 14.53 -5.06 -9.16
C TRP A 85 13.05 -5.17 -9.52
N GLY A 86 12.76 -5.06 -10.82
CA GLY A 86 11.45 -5.36 -11.36
C GLY A 86 11.35 -6.81 -11.78
N LEU A 87 10.17 -7.38 -11.65
CA LEU A 87 9.91 -8.76 -12.04
C LEU A 87 8.51 -8.90 -12.63
N VAL A 88 8.46 -9.38 -13.87
CA VAL A 88 7.22 -9.73 -14.54
C VAL A 88 7.39 -11.11 -15.17
N GLY A 89 6.40 -11.98 -14.98
CA GLY A 89 6.32 -13.26 -15.69
C GLY A 89 5.00 -13.35 -16.46
N VAL A 90 5.04 -13.70 -17.75
CA VAL A 90 3.85 -13.75 -18.60
C VAL A 90 3.66 -15.16 -19.14
N THR A 91 2.42 -15.67 -19.05
CA THR A 91 2.08 -16.96 -19.69
C THR A 91 2.17 -16.85 -21.20
N PRO A 92 2.60 -17.91 -21.91
CA PRO A 92 2.57 -17.92 -23.37
C PRO A 92 1.13 -17.78 -23.91
N GLY A 93 1.00 -17.16 -25.09
CA GLY A 93 -0.28 -17.01 -25.78
C GLY A 93 -0.49 -15.60 -26.33
N ASP A 94 -1.67 -15.38 -26.90
CA ASP A 94 -2.11 -14.13 -27.49
C ASP A 94 -3.44 -13.68 -26.83
N GLY A 95 -3.84 -12.43 -27.07
CA GLY A 95 -5.11 -11.90 -26.58
C GLY A 95 -5.00 -11.04 -25.33
N PRO A 96 -6.12 -10.76 -24.64
CA PRO A 96 -6.15 -9.88 -23.49
C PRO A 96 -5.31 -10.42 -22.33
N THR A 97 -4.70 -9.53 -21.59
CA THR A 97 -3.82 -9.84 -20.46
C THR A 97 -4.47 -9.43 -19.14
N LEU A 98 -4.65 -10.39 -18.23
CA LEU A 98 -4.98 -10.12 -16.84
C LEU A 98 -3.70 -10.07 -16.02
N VAL A 99 -3.46 -8.93 -15.38
CA VAL A 99 -2.36 -8.77 -14.43
C VAL A 99 -2.80 -9.29 -13.06
N LEU A 100 -1.95 -10.10 -12.46
CA LEU A 100 -2.01 -10.50 -11.05
C LEU A 100 -0.81 -9.87 -10.35
N GLN A 101 -1.07 -8.83 -9.54
CA GLN A 101 -0.01 -8.05 -8.92
C GLN A 101 0.07 -8.36 -7.42
N GLY A 102 1.29 -8.29 -6.90
CA GLY A 102 1.56 -8.30 -5.47
C GLY A 102 2.95 -7.79 -5.17
N HIS A 103 3.14 -7.22 -3.95
CA HIS A 103 4.43 -6.71 -3.52
C HIS A 103 5.22 -7.72 -2.71
N ALA A 104 6.54 -7.67 -2.88
CA ALA A 104 7.52 -8.55 -2.23
C ALA A 104 8.09 -7.94 -0.94
N ASP A 105 8.05 -6.62 -0.83
CA ASP A 105 8.55 -5.90 0.32
C ASP A 105 7.61 -5.98 1.52
N VAL A 106 8.15 -5.69 2.68
CA VAL A 106 7.41 -5.66 3.95
C VAL A 106 7.88 -4.50 4.80
N VAL A 107 6.99 -3.91 5.60
CA VAL A 107 7.38 -2.89 6.58
C VAL A 107 8.34 -3.45 7.64
N PRO A 108 9.19 -2.61 8.26
CA PRO A 108 10.01 -3.02 9.38
C PRO A 108 9.19 -3.70 10.50
N PRO A 109 9.75 -4.68 11.22
CA PRO A 109 9.02 -5.43 12.26
C PRO A 109 8.65 -4.60 13.49
N GLY A 110 9.18 -3.37 13.62
CA GLY A 110 9.02 -2.56 14.80
C GLY A 110 9.76 -3.12 16.02
N ASP A 111 9.19 -2.97 17.21
CA ASP A 111 9.79 -3.48 18.44
C ASP A 111 9.75 -5.01 18.47
N ARG A 112 10.90 -5.64 18.29
CA ARG A 112 11.04 -7.10 18.28
C ARG A 112 10.65 -7.76 19.60
N ALA A 113 10.70 -7.06 20.73
CA ALA A 113 10.30 -7.59 22.04
C ALA A 113 8.77 -7.86 22.11
N ARG A 114 8.00 -7.27 21.22
CA ARG A 114 6.53 -7.49 21.12
C ARG A 114 6.15 -8.70 20.29
N TRP A 115 7.11 -9.34 19.63
CA TRP A 115 6.88 -10.57 18.87
C TRP A 115 7.09 -11.82 19.74
N ALA A 116 6.26 -12.84 19.52
CA ALA A 116 6.39 -14.14 20.21
C ALA A 116 7.60 -14.96 19.74
N GLY A 117 8.40 -14.45 18.80
CA GLY A 117 9.61 -15.05 18.23
C GLY A 117 10.23 -14.11 17.22
N ASP A 118 11.21 -14.57 16.44
CA ASP A 118 11.74 -13.75 15.35
C ASP A 118 10.67 -13.55 14.27
N PRO A 119 10.37 -12.30 13.87
CA PRO A 119 9.34 -12.00 12.86
C PRO A 119 9.61 -12.63 11.49
N PHE A 120 10.86 -13.01 11.18
CA PHE A 120 11.27 -13.62 9.92
C PHE A 120 11.56 -15.14 10.05
N VAL A 121 11.24 -15.73 11.19
CA VAL A 121 11.18 -17.17 11.36
C VAL A 121 9.70 -17.58 11.46
N PRO A 122 9.09 -18.01 10.34
CA PRO A 122 7.65 -18.25 10.30
C PRO A 122 7.26 -19.37 11.26
N ARG A 123 6.14 -19.19 11.96
CA ARG A 123 5.59 -20.14 12.90
C ARG A 123 4.17 -20.55 12.50
N VAL A 124 3.92 -21.83 12.41
CA VAL A 124 2.57 -22.39 12.18
C VAL A 124 1.97 -22.80 13.52
N ALA A 125 0.75 -22.37 13.80
CA ALA A 125 0.00 -22.80 14.98
C ALA A 125 -1.48 -23.03 14.60
N GLY A 126 -1.89 -24.29 14.56
CA GLY A 126 -3.17 -24.68 13.96
C GLY A 126 -3.20 -24.29 12.47
N ASP A 127 -4.24 -23.59 12.08
CA ASP A 127 -4.45 -23.13 10.70
C ASP A 127 -3.90 -21.70 10.44
N VAL A 128 -3.07 -21.18 11.34
CA VAL A 128 -2.56 -19.81 11.26
C VAL A 128 -1.05 -19.81 11.09
N VAL A 129 -0.58 -19.03 10.11
CA VAL A 129 0.84 -18.73 9.89
C VAL A 129 1.16 -17.34 10.47
N TYR A 130 2.19 -17.29 11.31
CA TYR A 130 2.69 -16.07 11.94
C TYR A 130 4.07 -15.72 11.38
N GLY A 131 4.24 -14.47 10.99
CA GLY A 131 5.50 -13.91 10.49
C GLY A 131 5.26 -12.55 9.83
N ARG A 132 6.29 -11.70 9.76
CA ARG A 132 6.20 -10.43 9.03
C ARG A 132 5.98 -10.71 7.54
N GLY A 133 4.94 -10.09 6.93
CA GLY A 133 4.57 -10.30 5.55
C GLY A 133 3.68 -11.53 5.30
N ALA A 134 3.29 -12.29 6.34
CA ALA A 134 2.41 -13.45 6.16
C ALA A 134 1.05 -13.04 5.58
N CYS A 135 0.48 -11.95 6.09
CA CYS A 135 -0.77 -11.38 5.61
C CYS A 135 -0.51 -10.36 4.50
N ASP A 136 0.37 -9.42 4.74
CA ASP A 136 0.69 -8.29 3.88
C ASP A 136 2.13 -8.42 3.35
N MET A 137 2.31 -8.88 2.02
CA MET A 137 1.27 -9.60 1.32
C MET A 137 1.81 -10.88 0.63
N LYS A 138 2.80 -11.56 1.26
CA LYS A 138 3.42 -12.76 0.67
C LYS A 138 2.43 -13.91 0.45
N ALA A 139 1.34 -14.00 1.25
CA ALA A 139 0.25 -14.94 0.97
C ALA A 139 -0.43 -14.64 -0.38
N GLY A 140 -0.57 -13.37 -0.75
CA GLY A 140 -1.05 -12.95 -2.06
C GLY A 140 -0.14 -13.40 -3.20
N LEU A 141 1.19 -13.23 -3.04
CA LEU A 141 2.17 -13.72 -4.01
C LEU A 141 2.07 -15.24 -4.21
N VAL A 142 1.94 -15.96 -3.09
CA VAL A 142 1.80 -17.43 -3.11
C VAL A 142 0.48 -17.83 -3.77
N ALA A 143 -0.61 -17.11 -3.55
CA ALA A 143 -1.89 -17.38 -4.20
C ALA A 143 -1.77 -17.26 -5.73
N VAL A 144 -1.04 -16.25 -6.22
CA VAL A 144 -0.75 -16.10 -7.66
C VAL A 144 0.07 -17.29 -8.18
N LEU A 145 1.16 -17.66 -7.49
CA LEU A 145 2.01 -18.79 -7.88
C LEU A 145 1.22 -20.11 -7.89
N ALA A 146 0.39 -20.35 -6.88
CA ALA A 146 -0.43 -21.56 -6.78
C ALA A 146 -1.49 -21.62 -7.89
N ALA A 147 -2.13 -20.50 -8.20
CA ALA A 147 -3.10 -20.43 -9.30
C ALA A 147 -2.45 -20.72 -10.66
N LEU A 148 -1.28 -20.12 -10.94
CA LEU A 148 -0.52 -20.38 -12.17
C LEU A 148 -0.09 -21.85 -12.26
N ALA A 149 0.41 -22.43 -11.16
CA ALA A 149 0.78 -23.85 -11.07
C ALA A 149 -0.40 -24.78 -11.34
N ALA A 150 -1.56 -24.50 -10.75
CA ALA A 150 -2.78 -25.27 -10.89
C ALA A 150 -3.32 -25.24 -12.34
N ILE A 151 -3.37 -24.06 -12.96
CA ILE A 151 -3.79 -23.88 -14.35
C ILE A 151 -2.88 -24.70 -15.28
N ARG A 152 -1.55 -24.59 -15.07
CA ARG A 152 -0.57 -25.34 -15.85
C ARG A 152 -0.72 -26.84 -15.67
N SER A 153 -0.80 -27.31 -14.41
CA SER A 153 -0.93 -28.74 -14.07
C SER A 153 -2.20 -29.36 -14.62
N ALA A 154 -3.31 -28.62 -14.63
CA ALA A 154 -4.57 -29.03 -15.23
C ALA A 154 -4.57 -28.99 -16.77
N GLY A 155 -3.51 -28.47 -17.41
CA GLY A 155 -3.43 -28.34 -18.85
C GLY A 155 -4.46 -27.40 -19.47
N VAL A 156 -4.97 -26.44 -18.70
CA VAL A 156 -5.99 -25.49 -19.14
C VAL A 156 -5.39 -24.54 -20.18
N LYS A 157 -6.03 -24.46 -21.33
CA LYS A 157 -5.66 -23.50 -22.37
C LYS A 157 -6.35 -22.17 -22.13
N LEU A 158 -5.57 -21.17 -21.78
CA LEU A 158 -6.06 -19.81 -21.62
C LEU A 158 -6.45 -19.19 -22.96
N ARG A 159 -7.50 -18.38 -22.99
CA ARG A 159 -7.92 -17.58 -24.15
C ARG A 159 -7.27 -16.20 -24.21
N GLY A 160 -6.47 -15.88 -23.23
CA GLY A 160 -5.69 -14.67 -23.05
C GLY A 160 -4.42 -15.02 -22.29
N ARG A 161 -3.77 -14.02 -21.73
CA ARG A 161 -2.54 -14.17 -20.95
C ARG A 161 -2.77 -13.81 -19.47
N LEU A 162 -1.99 -14.44 -18.61
CA LEU A 162 -1.81 -14.00 -17.22
C LEU A 162 -0.41 -13.40 -17.13
N ALA A 163 -0.32 -12.24 -16.47
CA ALA A 163 0.95 -11.58 -16.16
C ALA A 163 1.08 -11.46 -14.64
N ALA A 164 2.07 -12.10 -14.06
CA ALA A 164 2.44 -11.88 -12.67
C ALA A 164 3.36 -10.66 -12.59
N HIS A 165 2.90 -9.58 -11.94
CA HIS A 165 3.71 -8.41 -11.63
C HIS A 165 4.10 -8.48 -10.15
N PHE A 166 5.30 -8.95 -9.84
CA PHE A 166 5.82 -8.97 -8.49
C PHE A 166 6.70 -7.75 -8.27
N VAL A 167 6.21 -6.83 -7.46
CA VAL A 167 6.80 -5.49 -7.33
C VAL A 167 7.51 -5.32 -5.99
N VAL A 168 8.29 -4.26 -5.88
CA VAL A 168 9.01 -3.83 -4.67
C VAL A 168 8.53 -2.44 -4.28
N SER A 169 8.78 -2.03 -3.03
CA SER A 169 8.53 -0.64 -2.60
C SER A 169 7.06 -0.21 -2.67
N GLU A 170 6.12 -1.14 -2.51
CA GLU A 170 4.71 -0.78 -2.37
C GLU A 170 4.48 0.00 -1.08
N GLU A 171 5.03 -0.51 0.03
CA GLU A 171 4.87 -0.01 1.40
C GLU A 171 5.41 1.41 1.62
N ASP A 172 6.25 1.92 0.70
CA ASP A 172 6.88 3.22 0.85
C ASP A 172 6.69 4.20 -0.31
N GLY A 173 5.86 3.83 -1.32
CA GLY A 173 5.56 4.77 -2.40
C GLY A 173 5.18 4.15 -3.74
N GLY A 174 5.42 2.86 -3.99
CA GLY A 174 5.02 2.20 -5.23
C GLY A 174 6.03 2.30 -6.38
N LEU A 175 7.32 2.50 -6.06
CA LEU A 175 8.40 2.54 -7.06
C LEU A 175 8.38 1.33 -7.99
N GLY A 176 8.14 0.12 -7.45
CA GLY A 176 8.16 -1.11 -8.21
C GLY A 176 7.06 -1.20 -9.27
N ALA A 177 5.82 -0.91 -8.89
CA ALA A 177 4.71 -0.83 -9.83
C ALA A 177 4.90 0.30 -10.84
N PHE A 178 5.36 1.47 -10.40
CA PHE A 178 5.68 2.59 -11.26
C PHE A 178 6.75 2.22 -12.31
N GLY A 179 7.87 1.65 -11.89
CA GLY A 179 8.95 1.22 -12.79
C GLY A 179 8.51 0.12 -13.75
N THR A 180 7.65 -0.81 -13.30
CA THR A 180 7.07 -1.87 -14.13
C THR A 180 6.19 -1.30 -15.24
N LEU A 181 5.33 -0.33 -14.92
CA LEU A 181 4.47 0.35 -15.88
C LEU A 181 5.28 1.23 -16.86
N ARG A 182 6.35 1.90 -16.38
CA ARG A 182 7.28 2.68 -17.23
C ARG A 182 8.09 1.80 -18.18
N ARG A 183 8.43 0.57 -17.79
CA ARG A 183 9.07 -0.42 -18.67
C ARG A 183 8.13 -0.92 -19.78
N GLY A 184 6.83 -0.66 -19.65
CA GLY A 184 5.83 -0.99 -20.66
C GLY A 184 5.01 -2.25 -20.36
N HIS A 185 5.21 -2.90 -19.20
CA HIS A 185 4.38 -4.03 -18.79
C HIS A 185 2.98 -3.52 -18.37
N ARG A 186 1.98 -3.93 -19.12
CA ARG A 186 0.58 -3.51 -18.96
C ARG A 186 -0.36 -4.70 -19.13
N GLY A 187 -1.61 -4.52 -18.77
CA GLY A 187 -2.69 -5.47 -19.03
C GLY A 187 -4.01 -4.77 -19.32
N ASP A 188 -5.02 -5.55 -19.67
CA ASP A 188 -6.39 -5.07 -19.91
C ASP A 188 -7.19 -4.94 -18.61
N ALA A 189 -6.74 -5.64 -17.55
CA ALA A 189 -7.26 -5.52 -16.18
C ALA A 189 -6.18 -5.97 -15.19
N CYS A 190 -6.31 -5.57 -13.92
CA CYS A 190 -5.40 -5.95 -12.85
C CYS A 190 -6.17 -6.38 -11.60
N ILE A 191 -5.72 -7.47 -10.97
CA ILE A 191 -6.11 -7.88 -9.63
C ILE A 191 -4.85 -7.80 -8.76
N ILE A 192 -4.89 -6.95 -7.74
CA ILE A 192 -3.86 -6.88 -6.72
C ILE A 192 -4.26 -7.82 -5.58
N THR A 193 -3.38 -8.73 -5.21
CA THR A 193 -3.70 -9.80 -4.26
C THR A 193 -3.45 -9.41 -2.79
N GLU A 194 -3.76 -8.13 -2.46
CA GLU A 194 -3.72 -7.57 -1.11
C GLU A 194 -4.66 -8.30 -0.13
N PRO A 195 -4.38 -8.29 1.17
CA PRO A 195 -5.20 -8.97 2.19
C PRO A 195 -6.53 -8.24 2.40
N THR A 196 -7.56 -8.65 1.69
CA THR A 196 -8.89 -8.04 1.72
C THR A 196 -9.95 -8.87 2.44
N SER A 197 -9.56 -9.99 3.06
CA SER A 197 -10.51 -10.93 3.69
C SER A 197 -11.65 -11.35 2.75
N GLY A 198 -11.34 -11.49 1.46
CA GLY A 198 -12.33 -11.82 0.43
C GLY A 198 -13.28 -10.68 0.04
N THR A 199 -13.04 -9.46 0.51
CA THR A 199 -13.78 -8.26 0.09
C THR A 199 -13.24 -7.74 -1.25
N LEU A 200 -14.10 -7.17 -2.09
CA LEU A 200 -13.68 -6.50 -3.32
C LEU A 200 -13.36 -5.03 -3.04
N MET A 201 -12.08 -4.68 -3.00
CA MET A 201 -11.66 -3.29 -2.88
C MET A 201 -11.49 -2.69 -4.28
N THR A 202 -12.44 -1.86 -4.71
CA THR A 202 -12.47 -1.26 -6.04
C THR A 202 -11.99 0.18 -6.08
N ALA A 203 -11.61 0.72 -4.91
CA ALA A 203 -11.01 2.03 -4.77
C ALA A 203 -10.12 2.10 -3.52
N ASN A 204 -9.11 2.97 -3.57
CA ASN A 204 -8.29 3.33 -2.43
C ASN A 204 -8.25 4.84 -2.24
N ALA A 205 -8.39 5.30 -1.00
CA ALA A 205 -8.00 6.65 -0.62
C ALA A 205 -6.49 6.83 -0.87
N GLY A 206 -6.07 8.07 -1.07
CA GLY A 206 -4.64 8.38 -1.05
C GLY A 206 -4.13 8.61 0.37
N ALA A 207 -2.82 8.78 0.47
CA ALA A 207 -2.12 9.10 1.72
C ALA A 207 -0.90 9.97 1.44
N LEU A 208 -0.82 11.12 2.09
CA LEU A 208 0.31 12.03 1.98
C LEU A 208 0.99 12.13 3.34
N THR A 209 2.28 11.85 3.41
CA THR A 209 3.07 12.08 4.62
C THR A 209 3.42 13.56 4.70
N PHE A 210 3.08 14.20 5.81
CA PHE A 210 3.39 15.60 6.09
C PHE A 210 4.32 15.74 7.29
N ARG A 211 5.07 16.83 7.31
CA ARG A 211 5.89 17.29 8.43
C ARG A 211 5.59 18.75 8.70
N ILE A 212 5.27 19.08 9.95
CA ILE A 212 5.03 20.44 10.43
C ILE A 212 6.12 20.81 11.43
N GLU A 213 6.81 21.92 11.19
CA GLU A 213 7.78 22.48 12.14
C GLU A 213 7.19 23.74 12.76
N VAL A 214 7.06 23.74 14.08
CA VAL A 214 6.48 24.83 14.86
C VAL A 214 7.58 25.53 15.65
N PRO A 215 7.90 26.80 15.32
CA PRO A 215 8.92 27.54 16.05
C PRO A 215 8.43 28.04 17.42
N GLY A 216 9.35 28.11 18.35
CA GLY A 216 9.21 28.78 19.63
C GLY A 216 10.37 29.71 19.91
N GLN A 217 10.55 30.08 21.17
CA GLN A 217 11.68 30.87 21.66
C GLN A 217 12.19 30.28 22.96
N ALA A 218 13.41 29.75 22.94
CA ALA A 218 14.04 29.14 24.09
C ALA A 218 14.28 30.15 25.23
N THR A 219 14.08 29.67 26.43
CA THR A 219 14.51 30.34 27.67
C THR A 219 14.61 29.31 28.78
N HIS A 220 15.22 29.68 29.89
CA HIS A 220 15.24 28.83 31.09
C HIS A 220 13.82 28.65 31.66
N GLY A 221 13.47 27.42 32.07
CA GLY A 221 12.13 27.11 32.57
C GLY A 221 11.63 28.00 33.72
N SER A 222 12.55 28.52 34.60
CA SER A 222 12.19 29.48 35.64
C SER A 222 11.82 30.87 35.12
N THR A 223 12.20 31.19 33.90
CA THR A 223 11.89 32.47 33.23
C THR A 223 11.01 32.25 31.97
N ARG A 224 10.15 31.22 31.99
CA ARG A 224 9.31 30.85 30.87
C ARG A 224 8.49 32.01 30.27
N TYR A 225 8.19 33.03 31.07
CA TYR A 225 7.50 34.24 30.61
C TYR A 225 8.29 35.08 29.58
N ALA A 226 9.59 34.85 29.46
CA ALA A 226 10.46 35.52 28.49
C ALA A 226 10.69 34.70 27.22
N GLY A 227 10.13 33.49 27.15
CA GLY A 227 10.20 32.62 25.99
C GLY A 227 8.81 32.28 25.43
N VAL A 228 8.78 31.50 24.34
CA VAL A 228 7.56 30.98 23.74
C VAL A 228 7.73 29.47 23.51
N SER A 229 6.86 28.69 24.12
CA SER A 229 6.87 27.24 24.03
C SER A 229 6.32 26.77 22.68
N ALA A 230 7.14 26.10 21.87
CA ALA A 230 6.68 25.47 20.65
C ALA A 230 5.57 24.43 20.92
N ILE A 231 5.58 23.78 22.10
CA ILE A 231 4.52 22.85 22.51
C ILE A 231 3.19 23.59 22.68
N ASP A 232 3.20 24.71 23.42
CA ASP A 232 1.97 25.49 23.67
C ASP A 232 1.42 26.05 22.34
N SER A 233 2.28 26.49 21.42
CA SER A 233 1.93 27.00 20.09
C SER A 233 1.39 25.89 19.16
N TYR A 234 1.81 24.64 19.35
CA TYR A 234 1.32 23.51 18.56
C TYR A 234 -0.11 23.07 18.94
N LEU A 235 -0.53 23.22 20.17
CA LEU A 235 -1.85 22.73 20.63
C LEU A 235 -3.03 23.29 19.82
N PRO A 236 -3.10 24.60 19.50
CA PRO A 236 -4.13 25.14 18.59
C PRO A 236 -4.07 24.55 17.19
N LEU A 237 -2.85 24.36 16.63
CA LEU A 237 -2.68 23.75 15.32
C LEU A 237 -3.21 22.30 15.31
N HIS A 238 -2.88 21.51 16.33
CA HIS A 238 -3.38 20.14 16.44
C HIS A 238 -4.91 20.07 16.48
N ARG A 239 -5.58 21.01 17.18
CA ARG A 239 -7.04 21.12 17.17
C ARG A 239 -7.59 21.51 15.79
N ALA A 240 -6.90 22.39 15.08
CA ALA A 240 -7.28 22.76 13.72
C ALA A 240 -7.18 21.57 12.74
N LEU A 241 -6.12 20.75 12.86
CA LEU A 241 -5.98 19.52 12.09
C LEU A 241 -7.13 18.53 12.37
N ALA A 242 -7.54 18.36 13.64
CA ALA A 242 -8.69 17.51 13.98
C ALA A 242 -10.02 18.05 13.40
N ALA A 243 -10.20 19.37 13.38
CA ALA A 243 -11.36 20.00 12.73
C ALA A 243 -11.35 19.82 11.20
N LEU A 244 -10.17 19.91 10.58
CA LEU A 244 -9.98 19.62 9.15
C LEU A 244 -10.34 18.17 8.84
N GLU A 245 -9.88 17.19 9.63
CA GLU A 245 -10.27 15.79 9.47
C GLU A 245 -11.79 15.64 9.49
N ALA A 246 -12.45 16.19 10.50
CA ALA A 246 -13.91 16.10 10.62
C ALA A 246 -14.62 16.69 9.39
N ALA A 247 -14.18 17.86 8.91
CA ALA A 247 -14.73 18.51 7.73
C ALA A 247 -14.51 17.68 6.46
N ARG A 248 -13.33 17.08 6.29
CA ARG A 248 -13.00 16.24 5.12
C ARG A 248 -13.79 14.94 5.08
N ASN A 249 -14.28 14.45 6.22
CA ASN A 249 -15.05 13.22 6.33
C ASN A 249 -16.57 13.44 6.46
N ALA A 250 -17.06 14.69 6.47
CA ALA A 250 -18.49 15.00 6.63
C ALA A 250 -19.35 14.47 5.46
N ASP A 251 -18.80 14.37 4.27
CA ASP A 251 -19.46 13.87 3.07
C ASP A 251 -18.57 12.80 2.43
N SER A 252 -18.89 11.53 2.70
CA SER A 252 -18.12 10.40 2.22
C SER A 252 -18.97 9.56 1.25
N PRO A 253 -18.40 9.11 0.12
CA PRO A 253 -19.13 8.31 -0.85
C PRO A 253 -19.55 6.96 -0.27
N PRO A 254 -20.68 6.36 -0.75
CA PRO A 254 -21.16 5.07 -0.27
C PRO A 254 -20.14 3.94 -0.31
N LEU A 255 -19.20 4.00 -1.26
CA LEU A 255 -18.10 3.04 -1.40
C LEU A 255 -17.19 3.00 -0.16
N MET A 256 -17.08 4.11 0.57
CA MET A 256 -16.27 4.25 1.78
C MET A 256 -17.07 4.06 3.09
N ALA A 257 -18.36 3.74 3.02
CA ALA A 257 -19.27 3.70 4.17
C ALA A 257 -18.93 2.63 5.24
N ALA A 258 -18.04 1.69 4.93
CA ALA A 258 -17.55 0.70 5.90
C ALA A 258 -16.66 1.32 6.99
N TYR A 259 -16.12 2.51 6.77
CA TYR A 259 -15.16 3.15 7.66
C TYR A 259 -15.75 4.40 8.32
N PRO A 260 -15.65 4.54 9.67
CA PRO A 260 -16.11 5.74 10.39
C PRO A 260 -15.35 7.01 9.96
N ILE A 261 -14.08 6.86 9.58
CA ILE A 261 -13.20 7.94 9.11
C ILE A 261 -12.50 7.45 7.82
N PRO A 262 -13.13 7.63 6.67
CA PRO A 262 -12.59 7.18 5.37
C PRO A 262 -11.29 7.85 4.96
N TYR A 263 -11.08 9.10 5.37
CA TYR A 263 -9.93 9.91 5.00
C TYR A 263 -9.23 10.43 6.25
N PRO A 264 -8.51 9.56 7.01
CA PRO A 264 -7.93 9.94 8.27
C PRO A 264 -6.80 10.95 8.11
N LEU A 265 -6.77 11.93 9.02
CA LEU A 265 -5.64 12.82 9.26
C LEU A 265 -5.09 12.49 10.64
N SER A 266 -3.90 11.93 10.69
CA SER A 266 -3.30 11.48 11.94
C SER A 266 -1.89 12.04 12.10
N VAL A 267 -1.59 12.57 13.29
CA VAL A 267 -0.23 12.89 13.70
C VAL A 267 0.35 11.65 14.39
N GLY A 268 1.36 11.05 13.75
CA GLY A 268 1.99 9.81 14.22
C GLY A 268 3.15 10.04 15.19
N THR A 269 3.91 11.13 15.00
CA THR A 269 5.04 11.46 15.85
C THR A 269 5.06 12.94 16.21
N VAL A 270 5.56 13.24 17.43
CA VAL A 270 5.81 14.61 17.89
C VAL A 270 7.11 14.61 18.67
N HIS A 271 8.03 15.50 18.30
CA HIS A 271 9.31 15.71 18.99
C HIS A 271 9.47 17.18 19.36
N ALA A 272 9.76 17.48 20.64
CA ALA A 272 9.97 18.84 21.09
C ALA A 272 10.89 18.89 22.32
N GLY A 273 11.82 19.86 22.31
CA GLY A 273 12.73 20.14 23.42
C GLY A 273 13.80 19.07 23.60
N ASP A 274 14.83 19.45 24.33
CA ASP A 274 16.04 18.64 24.62
C ASP A 274 16.36 18.58 26.14
N TRP A 275 15.79 19.47 26.92
CA TRP A 275 16.07 19.58 28.36
C TRP A 275 14.83 20.01 29.16
N ALA A 276 14.53 19.27 30.24
CA ALA A 276 13.31 19.48 31.03
C ALA A 276 13.18 20.90 31.71
N SER A 277 14.30 21.60 31.86
CA SER A 277 14.30 22.97 32.44
C SER A 277 14.45 24.07 31.39
N SER A 278 14.23 23.75 30.10
CA SER A 278 14.20 24.70 28.99
C SER A 278 12.79 24.81 28.42
N VAL A 279 12.43 25.99 27.94
CA VAL A 279 11.27 26.19 27.07
C VAL A 279 11.65 25.74 25.66
N PRO A 280 10.93 24.78 25.04
CA PRO A 280 11.28 24.29 23.72
C PRO A 280 11.04 25.34 22.64
N ASP A 281 12.03 25.53 21.77
CA ASP A 281 12.02 26.50 20.65
C ASP A 281 11.71 25.89 19.31
N LEU A 282 11.56 24.57 19.24
CA LEU A 282 11.12 23.85 18.07
C LEU A 282 10.29 22.64 18.47
N LEU A 283 9.18 22.43 17.75
CA LEU A 283 8.43 21.19 17.73
C LEU A 283 8.32 20.71 16.31
N VAL A 284 8.55 19.42 16.10
CA VAL A 284 8.36 18.72 14.83
C VAL A 284 7.27 17.69 14.99
N ALA A 285 6.23 17.80 14.18
CA ALA A 285 5.13 16.82 14.09
C ALA A 285 5.12 16.21 12.71
N GLU A 286 5.05 14.89 12.62
CA GLU A 286 4.91 14.16 11.37
C GLU A 286 3.63 13.32 11.40
N GLY A 287 2.99 13.22 10.25
CA GLY A 287 1.72 12.55 10.18
C GLY A 287 1.29 12.22 8.77
N ARG A 288 0.07 11.70 8.67
CA ARG A 288 -0.54 11.27 7.43
C ARG A 288 -1.83 12.06 7.18
N LEU A 289 -2.01 12.52 5.95
CA LEU A 289 -3.25 13.11 5.43
C LEU A 289 -3.89 12.16 4.42
N GLY A 290 -5.12 11.71 4.67
CA GLY A 290 -5.91 10.95 3.70
C GLY A 290 -6.34 11.82 2.52
N VAL A 291 -6.09 11.36 1.28
CA VAL A 291 -6.58 12.00 0.05
C VAL A 291 -7.90 11.38 -0.32
N ARG A 292 -8.91 12.22 -0.59
CA ARG A 292 -10.26 11.76 -0.95
C ARG A 292 -10.26 11.10 -2.32
N LEU A 293 -11.24 10.25 -2.58
CA LEU A 293 -11.45 9.72 -3.94
C LEU A 293 -11.68 10.86 -4.91
N ASP A 294 -11.03 10.79 -6.06
CA ASP A 294 -11.10 11.77 -7.14
C ASP A 294 -10.56 13.19 -6.76
N GLU A 295 -9.85 13.32 -5.65
CA GLU A 295 -9.18 14.56 -5.23
C GLU A 295 -7.74 14.59 -5.77
N ASP A 296 -7.34 15.76 -6.28
CA ASP A 296 -5.93 15.99 -6.63
C ASP A 296 -5.08 16.05 -5.33
N PRO A 297 -3.96 15.32 -5.23
CA PRO A 297 -3.05 15.45 -4.10
C PRO A 297 -2.58 16.89 -3.82
N ALA A 298 -2.51 17.75 -4.84
CA ALA A 298 -2.18 19.16 -4.66
C ALA A 298 -3.27 19.93 -3.89
N ASP A 299 -4.56 19.62 -4.15
CA ASP A 299 -5.68 20.21 -3.41
C ASP A 299 -5.70 19.74 -1.95
N ALA A 300 -5.40 18.46 -1.72
CA ALA A 300 -5.28 17.91 -0.37
C ALA A 300 -4.14 18.58 0.42
N ARG A 301 -2.98 18.80 -0.22
CA ARG A 301 -1.86 19.54 0.38
C ARG A 301 -2.27 20.97 0.71
N ALA A 302 -2.86 21.67 -0.24
CA ALA A 302 -3.31 23.06 -0.04
C ALA A 302 -4.34 23.17 1.10
N ALA A 303 -5.22 22.19 1.26
CA ALA A 303 -6.19 22.19 2.37
C ALA A 303 -5.50 22.10 3.75
N LEU A 304 -4.45 21.28 3.91
CA LEU A 304 -3.69 21.20 5.15
C LEU A 304 -2.83 22.46 5.37
N GLU A 305 -2.14 22.92 4.34
CA GLU A 305 -1.31 24.14 4.40
C GLU A 305 -2.14 25.38 4.77
N ASN A 306 -3.32 25.54 4.17
CA ASN A 306 -4.25 26.62 4.53
C ASN A 306 -4.74 26.51 5.97
N CYS A 307 -5.09 25.30 6.44
CA CYS A 307 -5.49 25.07 7.82
C CYS A 307 -4.39 25.47 8.80
N VAL A 308 -3.14 25.11 8.53
CA VAL A 308 -1.98 25.50 9.35
C VAL A 308 -1.77 27.00 9.29
N ALA A 309 -1.84 27.62 8.12
CA ALA A 309 -1.66 29.07 7.94
C ALA A 309 -2.75 29.88 8.70
N GLU A 310 -4.01 29.45 8.61
CA GLU A 310 -5.11 30.07 9.35
C GLU A 310 -4.92 29.97 10.88
N ALA A 311 -4.50 28.81 11.38
CA ALA A 311 -4.21 28.62 12.78
C ALA A 311 -3.01 29.47 13.25
N CYS A 312 -1.96 29.58 12.42
CA CYS A 312 -0.83 30.48 12.69
C CYS A 312 -1.27 31.96 12.73
N ALA A 313 -2.10 32.40 11.79
CA ALA A 313 -2.61 33.77 11.77
C ALA A 313 -3.43 34.14 13.01
N ALA A 314 -4.06 33.18 13.66
CA ALA A 314 -4.83 33.37 14.91
C ALA A 314 -3.95 33.40 16.17
N ASP A 315 -2.73 32.88 16.13
CA ASP A 315 -1.81 32.86 17.27
C ASP A 315 -0.90 34.10 17.30
N PRO A 316 -0.73 34.78 18.45
CA PRO A 316 0.08 36.02 18.52
C PRO A 316 1.55 35.84 18.12
N TRP A 317 2.14 34.68 18.42
CA TRP A 317 3.54 34.36 18.09
C TRP A 317 3.68 33.85 16.65
N LEU A 318 2.87 32.84 16.29
CA LEU A 318 2.96 32.17 15.00
C LEU A 318 2.56 33.09 13.82
N ARG A 319 1.84 34.17 14.07
CA ARG A 319 1.55 35.17 13.05
C ARG A 319 2.80 35.79 12.44
N ASP A 320 3.81 36.04 13.27
CA ASP A 320 5.09 36.63 12.88
C ASP A 320 6.18 35.58 12.67
N HIS A 321 5.97 34.35 13.17
CA HIS A 321 6.87 33.20 13.09
C HIS A 321 6.09 31.95 12.67
N PRO A 322 5.57 31.89 11.45
CA PRO A 322 4.64 30.82 11.04
C PRO A 322 5.29 29.44 11.06
N ALA A 323 4.49 28.44 11.38
CA ALA A 323 4.87 27.04 11.21
C ALA A 323 5.07 26.71 9.72
N THR A 324 6.00 25.83 9.40
CA THR A 324 6.26 25.37 8.05
C THR A 324 5.72 23.97 7.83
N VAL A 325 5.18 23.74 6.63
CA VAL A 325 4.71 22.41 6.21
C VAL A 325 5.59 21.91 5.08
N THR A 326 6.02 20.66 5.16
CA THR A 326 6.76 19.97 4.10
C THR A 326 6.16 18.58 3.88
N TRP A 327 6.44 17.99 2.73
CA TRP A 327 5.84 16.74 2.27
C TRP A 327 6.93 15.70 1.99
N PRO A 328 7.52 15.09 3.04
CA PRO A 328 8.49 14.00 2.87
C PRO A 328 7.81 12.69 2.52
N GLY A 329 8.59 11.73 2.04
CA GLY A 329 8.17 10.34 1.89
C GLY A 329 7.25 10.05 0.71
N GLY A 330 6.53 8.97 0.79
CA GLY A 330 5.60 8.49 -0.23
C GLY A 330 4.38 9.39 -0.39
N GLN A 331 3.97 9.57 -1.65
CA GLN A 331 2.86 10.46 -2.01
C GLN A 331 1.79 9.67 -2.76
N PHE A 332 0.92 9.01 -2.01
CA PHE A 332 -0.14 8.19 -2.58
C PHE A 332 -1.35 9.04 -2.98
N ALA A 333 -1.59 9.21 -4.26
CA ALA A 333 -2.88 9.67 -4.76
C ALA A 333 -3.98 8.65 -4.45
N SER A 334 -5.23 9.03 -4.56
CA SER A 334 -6.33 8.08 -4.60
C SER A 334 -6.40 7.36 -5.93
N GLY A 335 -7.05 6.19 -5.97
CA GLY A 335 -7.30 5.46 -7.19
C GLY A 335 -8.61 4.69 -7.13
N ARG A 336 -9.26 4.50 -8.27
CA ARG A 336 -10.49 3.70 -8.35
C ARG A 336 -10.65 3.01 -9.69
N MET A 337 -11.28 1.87 -9.67
CA MET A 337 -11.78 1.20 -10.87
C MET A 337 -12.97 1.97 -11.45
N PRO A 338 -13.15 2.06 -12.78
CA PRO A 338 -14.34 2.65 -13.37
C PRO A 338 -15.63 1.99 -12.87
N ASP A 339 -16.63 2.80 -12.54
CA ASP A 339 -17.93 2.32 -12.04
C ASP A 339 -18.58 1.33 -13.01
N GLY A 340 -19.08 0.22 -12.47
CA GLY A 340 -19.76 -0.81 -13.26
C GLY A 340 -18.85 -1.63 -14.18
N HIS A 341 -17.54 -1.55 -14.01
CA HIS A 341 -16.61 -2.37 -14.80
C HIS A 341 -16.83 -3.87 -14.52
N PRO A 342 -16.86 -4.74 -15.52
CA PRO A 342 -17.23 -6.16 -15.38
C PRO A 342 -16.28 -6.98 -14.49
N LEU A 343 -15.06 -6.50 -14.24
CA LEU A 343 -14.06 -7.21 -13.43
C LEU A 343 -14.56 -7.52 -12.02
N ALA A 344 -15.21 -6.58 -11.33
CA ALA A 344 -15.75 -6.82 -9.99
C ALA A 344 -16.82 -7.92 -9.99
N ALA A 345 -17.72 -7.90 -10.98
CA ALA A 345 -18.74 -8.92 -11.10
C ALA A 345 -18.15 -10.30 -11.47
N ILE A 346 -17.07 -10.35 -12.23
CA ILE A 346 -16.36 -11.60 -12.60
C ILE A 346 -15.71 -12.19 -11.35
N VAL A 347 -14.94 -11.40 -10.60
CA VAL A 347 -14.25 -11.87 -9.37
C VAL A 347 -15.28 -12.23 -8.30
N GLY A 348 -16.35 -11.43 -8.14
CA GLY A 348 -17.42 -11.73 -7.19
C GLY A 348 -18.14 -13.03 -7.49
N ARG A 349 -18.40 -13.36 -8.75
CA ARG A 349 -18.96 -14.68 -9.13
C ARG A 349 -17.99 -15.82 -8.86
N ALA A 350 -16.71 -15.66 -9.24
CA ALA A 350 -15.69 -16.67 -8.97
C ALA A 350 -15.56 -16.96 -7.46
N HIS A 351 -15.60 -15.91 -6.62
CA HIS A 351 -15.65 -16.08 -5.16
C HIS A 351 -16.86 -16.93 -4.73
N ALA A 352 -18.06 -16.56 -5.19
CA ALA A 352 -19.29 -17.26 -4.83
C ALA A 352 -19.30 -18.72 -5.31
N ASP A 353 -18.77 -18.99 -6.51
CA ASP A 353 -18.71 -20.34 -7.07
C ASP A 353 -17.74 -21.24 -6.30
N VAL A 354 -16.66 -20.70 -5.73
CA VAL A 354 -15.66 -21.45 -4.96
C VAL A 354 -16.07 -21.61 -3.51
N THR A 355 -16.54 -20.55 -2.87
CA THR A 355 -16.84 -20.55 -1.42
C THR A 355 -18.26 -21.03 -1.09
N GLY A 356 -19.19 -20.94 -2.03
CA GLY A 356 -20.63 -21.14 -1.80
C GLY A 356 -21.31 -19.93 -1.15
N ASP A 357 -20.57 -18.84 -0.90
CA ASP A 357 -21.09 -17.62 -0.30
C ASP A 357 -21.75 -16.70 -1.34
N ARG A 358 -22.31 -15.59 -0.86
CA ARG A 358 -22.75 -14.52 -1.77
C ARG A 358 -21.55 -13.77 -2.34
N PRO A 359 -21.63 -13.24 -3.56
CA PRO A 359 -20.60 -12.34 -4.08
C PRO A 359 -20.29 -11.23 -3.07
N PRO A 360 -19.01 -10.97 -2.78
CA PRO A 360 -18.61 -9.92 -1.85
C PRO A 360 -19.05 -8.53 -2.37
N ARG A 361 -19.25 -7.62 -1.44
CA ARG A 361 -19.60 -6.24 -1.79
C ARG A 361 -18.35 -5.50 -2.25
N GLU A 362 -18.54 -4.56 -3.17
CA GLU A 362 -17.54 -3.59 -3.52
C GLU A 362 -17.40 -2.56 -2.39
N GLN A 363 -16.14 -2.26 -2.04
CA GLN A 363 -15.79 -1.27 -1.03
C GLN A 363 -14.57 -0.45 -1.49
N GLY A 364 -14.42 0.74 -0.92
CA GLY A 364 -13.16 1.47 -0.95
C GLY A 364 -12.34 1.15 0.29
N ALA A 365 -11.04 1.43 0.24
CA ALA A 365 -10.11 1.29 1.35
C ALA A 365 -9.58 2.65 1.80
N PRO A 366 -9.34 2.88 3.11
CA PRO A 366 -8.89 4.17 3.66
C PRO A 366 -7.36 4.33 3.61
N TYR A 367 -6.68 3.52 2.82
CA TYR A 367 -5.22 3.52 2.65
C TYR A 367 -4.83 3.64 1.19
N GLY A 368 -3.61 4.12 0.93
CA GLY A 368 -3.03 4.16 -0.40
C GLY A 368 -2.52 2.77 -0.81
N SER A 369 -2.50 2.51 -2.11
CA SER A 369 -1.92 1.29 -2.68
C SER A 369 -1.49 1.50 -4.13
N ASP A 370 -0.86 0.49 -4.70
CA ASP A 370 -0.48 0.48 -6.11
C ASP A 370 -1.67 0.52 -7.09
N LEU A 371 -2.90 0.25 -6.63
CA LEU A 371 -4.11 0.38 -7.45
C LEU A 371 -4.14 1.72 -8.20
N ARG A 372 -3.75 2.82 -7.54
CA ARG A 372 -3.72 4.15 -8.14
C ARG A 372 -2.84 4.24 -9.39
N LEU A 373 -1.69 3.53 -9.37
CA LEU A 373 -0.71 3.58 -10.47
C LEU A 373 -1.24 2.88 -11.72
N TYR A 374 -1.89 1.72 -11.55
CA TYR A 374 -2.57 1.03 -12.64
C TYR A 374 -3.79 1.82 -13.14
N ALA A 375 -4.63 2.33 -12.22
CA ALA A 375 -5.80 3.14 -12.55
C ALA A 375 -5.42 4.41 -13.34
N ALA A 376 -4.32 5.10 -12.97
CA ALA A 376 -3.79 6.25 -13.68
C ALA A 376 -3.35 5.92 -15.11
N GLN A 377 -3.04 4.67 -15.41
CA GLN A 377 -2.75 4.18 -16.77
C GLN A 377 -3.99 3.67 -17.52
N GLY A 378 -5.19 3.89 -16.95
CA GLY A 378 -6.45 3.42 -17.53
C GLY A 378 -6.66 1.90 -17.43
N ILE A 379 -5.92 1.20 -16.58
CA ILE A 379 -6.06 -0.23 -16.35
C ILE A 379 -7.08 -0.44 -15.22
N PRO A 380 -8.26 -1.04 -15.51
CA PRO A 380 -9.24 -1.37 -14.49
C PRO A 380 -8.64 -2.30 -13.44
N THR A 381 -8.63 -1.85 -12.18
CA THR A 381 -7.90 -2.53 -11.11
C THR A 381 -8.76 -2.64 -9.86
N LEU A 382 -8.72 -3.80 -9.21
CA LEU A 382 -9.27 -4.01 -7.88
C LEU A 382 -8.28 -4.79 -7.00
N GLN A 383 -8.49 -4.74 -5.70
CA GLN A 383 -7.77 -5.61 -4.75
C GLN A 383 -8.70 -6.74 -4.31
N TYR A 384 -8.15 -7.95 -4.30
CA TYR A 384 -8.81 -9.15 -3.81
C TYR A 384 -7.76 -10.22 -3.50
N GLY A 385 -7.61 -10.56 -2.24
CA GLY A 385 -6.62 -11.57 -1.85
C GLY A 385 -6.83 -12.11 -0.45
N PRO A 386 -6.00 -13.10 -0.07
CA PRO A 386 -6.10 -13.81 1.20
C PRO A 386 -5.59 -12.98 2.38
N GLY A 387 -6.05 -13.33 3.56
CA GLY A 387 -5.58 -12.77 4.81
C GLY A 387 -6.52 -11.71 5.39
N GLU A 388 -6.48 -11.62 6.71
CA GLU A 388 -7.22 -10.65 7.52
C GLU A 388 -6.23 -9.80 8.30
N VAL A 389 -6.21 -8.50 8.02
CA VAL A 389 -5.39 -7.53 8.78
C VAL A 389 -6.06 -7.30 10.14
N ARG A 390 -5.35 -7.58 11.25
CA ARG A 390 -5.81 -7.41 12.64
C ARG A 390 -4.92 -6.46 13.41
#